data_04c1aea518231280dadacd7da1d7b1ae
#
_entry.id   04c1aea518231280dadacd7da1d7b1ae
#
_cell.length_a   1.000
_cell.length_b   1.000
_cell.length_c   1.000
_cell.angle_alpha   90.00
_cell.angle_beta   90.00
_cell.angle_gamma   90.00
#
_symmetry.space_group_name_H-M   'P 1'
#
loop_
_entity.id
_entity.type
_entity.pdbx_description
1 polymer ?
#
loop_
_entity_poly.entity_id
_entity_poly.type
_entity_poly.pdbx_seq_one_letter_code
_entity_poly.pdbx_strand_id
1 'polypeptide(L)'
;IQRCSAPCVGLVGRADYAADVDAAVRVLQGRNDEVASELKQRMEAAAEALEFERAAAVRDQLAALNKIQAQQVINADRDTDCDVVAGATSAGDHCVAVMFVRAGRNLGTTTFYPKAPMAGTEEVLAAFVAQYYLRGEAPPEIVVDAELEDADVLAAAFAEKTGHKVLVHRARRGLKVRWLELTRENAQNALRMRVATHSGIADQLADVGRALGTAPPKR
;
A
#
# COMPACT_ATOMS: atom_id res chain seq x y z
N ILE A 1 11.80 -24.58 15.97
CA ILE A 1 11.58 -23.27 15.33
C ILE A 1 10.14 -22.88 15.63
N GLN A 2 9.92 -21.95 16.56
CA GLN A 2 8.59 -21.52 17.05
C GLN A 2 7.84 -20.63 16.01
N ARG A 3 7.65 -21.12 14.79
CA ARG A 3 6.94 -20.41 13.72
C ARG A 3 5.58 -21.00 13.37
N CYS A 4 5.20 -22.09 14.02
CA CYS A 4 3.96 -22.81 13.74
C CYS A 4 3.48 -23.48 15.01
N SER A 5 2.18 -23.46 15.29
CA SER A 5 1.53 -24.19 16.38
C SER A 5 1.43 -25.71 16.15
N ALA A 6 1.94 -26.18 15.00
CA ALA A 6 2.05 -27.60 14.60
C ALA A 6 0.72 -28.40 14.64
N PRO A 7 -0.34 -27.96 13.97
CA PRO A 7 -1.62 -28.64 13.94
C PRO A 7 -1.53 -30.02 13.25
N CYS A 8 -0.57 -30.21 12.34
CA CYS A 8 -0.37 -31.46 11.59
C CYS A 8 0.13 -32.64 12.48
N VAL A 9 0.72 -32.36 13.64
CA VAL A 9 1.19 -33.34 14.62
C VAL A 9 0.40 -33.29 15.93
N GLY A 10 -0.70 -32.54 15.97
CA GLY A 10 -1.64 -32.51 17.10
C GLY A 10 -1.16 -31.76 18.33
N LEU A 11 -0.16 -30.85 18.22
CA LEU A 11 0.31 -30.05 19.34
C LEU A 11 -0.64 -28.89 19.70
N VAL A 12 -1.58 -28.57 18.83
CA VAL A 12 -2.66 -27.59 19.08
C VAL A 12 -4.01 -28.22 18.79
N GLY A 13 -5.01 -27.90 19.60
CA GLY A 13 -6.38 -28.35 19.41
C GLY A 13 -7.02 -27.71 18.16
N ARG A 14 -7.97 -28.41 17.55
CA ARG A 14 -8.65 -27.90 16.33
C ARG A 14 -9.37 -26.57 16.57
N ALA A 15 -9.96 -26.38 17.74
CA ALA A 15 -10.65 -25.15 18.12
C ALA A 15 -9.68 -24.00 18.30
N ASP A 16 -8.54 -24.23 18.97
CA ASP A 16 -7.52 -23.20 19.19
C ASP A 16 -6.86 -22.78 17.87
N TYR A 17 -6.58 -23.75 16.99
CA TYR A 17 -6.04 -23.45 15.67
C TYR A 17 -7.03 -22.65 14.81
N ALA A 18 -8.32 -22.96 14.88
CA ALA A 18 -9.35 -22.20 14.17
C ALA A 18 -9.43 -20.75 14.68
N ALA A 19 -9.29 -20.54 15.99
CA ALA A 19 -9.24 -19.20 16.58
C ALA A 19 -7.99 -18.41 16.13
N ASP A 20 -6.82 -19.06 16.04
CA ASP A 20 -5.60 -18.45 15.53
C ASP A 20 -5.76 -18.01 14.04
N VAL A 21 -6.38 -18.86 13.23
CA VAL A 21 -6.67 -18.55 11.81
C VAL A 21 -7.64 -17.39 11.70
N ASP A 22 -8.72 -17.36 12.50
CA ASP A 22 -9.67 -16.26 12.49
C ASP A 22 -9.02 -14.93 12.93
N ALA A 23 -8.17 -14.97 13.96
CA ALA A 23 -7.40 -13.79 14.37
C ALA A 23 -6.48 -13.30 13.24
N ALA A 24 -5.80 -14.21 12.52
CA ALA A 24 -4.96 -13.85 11.38
C ALA A 24 -5.77 -13.22 10.23
N VAL A 25 -6.95 -13.76 9.93
CA VAL A 25 -7.87 -13.19 8.92
C VAL A 25 -8.30 -11.78 9.31
N ARG A 26 -8.68 -11.57 10.59
CA ARG A 26 -9.04 -10.23 11.10
C ARG A 26 -7.88 -9.22 11.00
N VAL A 27 -6.65 -9.64 11.28
CA VAL A 27 -5.45 -8.80 11.08
C VAL A 27 -5.29 -8.41 9.62
N LEU A 28 -5.42 -9.36 8.68
CA LEU A 28 -5.32 -9.09 7.24
C LEU A 28 -6.46 -8.19 6.72
N GLN A 29 -7.61 -8.22 7.35
CA GLN A 29 -8.75 -7.34 7.06
C GLN A 29 -8.61 -5.93 7.69
N GLY A 30 -7.52 -5.65 8.42
CA GLY A 30 -7.28 -4.37 9.08
C GLY A 30 -8.01 -4.21 10.42
N ARG A 31 -8.68 -5.25 10.95
CA ARG A 31 -9.39 -5.26 12.23
C ARG A 31 -8.45 -5.50 13.42
N ASN A 32 -7.31 -4.83 13.39
CA ASN A 32 -6.21 -5.05 14.34
C ASN A 32 -6.58 -4.67 15.78
N ASP A 33 -7.43 -3.63 15.95
CA ASP A 33 -7.84 -3.16 17.28
C ASP A 33 -8.68 -4.21 18.03
N GLU A 34 -9.49 -4.99 17.30
CA GLU A 34 -10.27 -6.09 17.88
C GLU A 34 -9.34 -7.21 18.38
N VAL A 35 -8.36 -7.59 17.56
CA VAL A 35 -7.37 -8.62 17.91
C VAL A 35 -6.49 -8.15 19.07
N ALA A 36 -6.08 -6.87 19.08
CA ALA A 36 -5.30 -6.30 20.18
C ALA A 36 -6.09 -6.28 21.50
N SER A 37 -7.39 -5.94 21.45
CA SER A 37 -8.27 -5.97 22.61
C SER A 37 -8.46 -7.39 23.17
N GLU A 38 -8.64 -8.39 22.30
CA GLU A 38 -8.75 -9.79 22.68
C GLU A 38 -7.45 -10.33 23.30
N LEU A 39 -6.30 -10.03 22.71
CA LEU A 39 -4.99 -10.39 23.28
C LEU A 39 -4.78 -9.75 24.65
N LYS A 40 -5.18 -8.50 24.84
CA LYS A 40 -5.11 -7.82 26.13
C LYS A 40 -5.95 -8.54 27.19
N GLN A 41 -7.21 -8.90 26.87
CA GLN A 41 -8.08 -9.63 27.78
C GLN A 41 -7.50 -11.00 28.13
N ARG A 42 -6.95 -11.74 27.16
CA ARG A 42 -6.29 -13.04 27.40
C ARG A 42 -5.07 -12.91 28.31
N MET A 43 -4.29 -11.83 28.13
CA MET A 43 -3.12 -11.54 28.97
C MET A 43 -3.54 -11.25 30.42
N GLU A 44 -4.57 -10.44 30.62
CA GLU A 44 -5.10 -10.09 31.93
C GLU A 44 -5.66 -11.33 32.64
N ALA A 45 -6.45 -12.14 31.94
CA ALA A 45 -7.00 -13.39 32.50
C ALA A 45 -5.91 -14.40 32.89
N ALA A 46 -4.85 -14.55 32.10
CA ALA A 46 -3.71 -15.40 32.45
C ALA A 46 -2.93 -14.88 33.67
N ALA A 47 -2.80 -13.54 33.79
CA ALA A 47 -2.16 -12.92 34.95
C ALA A 47 -2.99 -13.10 36.23
N GLU A 48 -4.31 -12.97 36.17
CA GLU A 48 -5.23 -13.24 37.29
C GLU A 48 -5.21 -14.71 37.73
N ALA A 49 -5.06 -15.63 36.76
CA ALA A 49 -4.90 -17.06 37.02
C ALA A 49 -3.49 -17.42 37.52
N LEU A 50 -2.57 -16.45 37.72
CA LEU A 50 -1.16 -16.62 38.07
C LEU A 50 -0.34 -17.45 37.05
N GLU A 51 -0.83 -17.58 35.83
CA GLU A 51 -0.15 -18.23 34.69
C GLU A 51 0.83 -17.26 34.03
N PHE A 52 1.87 -16.83 34.70
CA PHE A 52 2.75 -15.75 34.30
C PHE A 52 3.49 -16.01 32.98
N GLU A 53 3.89 -17.25 32.70
CA GLU A 53 4.54 -17.58 31.41
C GLU A 53 3.59 -17.41 30.23
N ARG A 54 2.34 -17.80 30.41
CA ARG A 54 1.29 -17.63 29.40
C ARG A 54 0.96 -16.14 29.20
N ALA A 55 0.83 -15.38 30.30
CA ALA A 55 0.64 -13.94 30.24
C ALA A 55 1.79 -13.24 29.50
N ALA A 56 3.05 -13.65 29.75
CA ALA A 56 4.22 -13.11 29.07
C ALA A 56 4.22 -13.43 27.56
N ALA A 57 3.86 -14.65 27.16
CA ALA A 57 3.76 -15.03 25.74
C ALA A 57 2.70 -14.19 25.01
N VAL A 58 1.52 -13.96 25.61
CA VAL A 58 0.46 -13.13 25.03
C VAL A 58 0.86 -11.66 24.99
N ARG A 59 1.56 -11.14 26.01
CA ARG A 59 2.14 -9.79 26.01
C ARG A 59 3.08 -9.59 24.83
N ASP A 60 3.94 -10.56 24.57
CA ASP A 60 4.92 -10.49 23.47
C ASP A 60 4.23 -10.54 22.10
N GLN A 61 3.14 -11.29 21.96
CA GLN A 61 2.29 -11.27 20.76
C GLN A 61 1.64 -9.89 20.58
N LEU A 62 1.09 -9.30 21.62
CA LEU A 62 0.49 -7.96 21.59
C LEU A 62 1.54 -6.90 21.22
N ALA A 63 2.75 -7.00 21.79
CA ALA A 63 3.86 -6.09 21.47
C ALA A 63 4.30 -6.23 19.99
N ALA A 64 4.35 -7.45 19.44
CA ALA A 64 4.65 -7.70 18.04
C ALA A 64 3.57 -7.12 17.12
N LEU A 65 2.28 -7.32 17.44
CA LEU A 65 1.16 -6.74 16.71
C LEU A 65 1.21 -5.21 16.72
N ASN A 66 1.42 -4.60 17.89
CA ASN A 66 1.56 -3.15 18.03
C ASN A 66 2.79 -2.61 17.28
N LYS A 67 3.89 -3.33 17.22
CA LYS A 67 5.07 -2.95 16.43
C LYS A 67 4.78 -2.96 14.93
N ILE A 68 4.08 -3.97 14.43
CA ILE A 68 3.63 -4.02 13.04
C ILE A 68 2.67 -2.87 12.75
N GLN A 69 1.71 -2.62 13.64
CA GLN A 69 0.81 -1.48 13.55
C GLN A 69 1.57 -0.15 13.57
N ALA A 70 2.52 0.05 14.46
CA ALA A 70 3.32 1.28 14.53
C ALA A 70 4.14 1.52 13.26
N GLN A 71 4.56 0.48 12.56
CA GLN A 71 5.21 0.59 11.25
C GLN A 71 4.22 0.83 10.11
N GLN A 72 2.95 0.39 10.27
CA GLN A 72 1.86 0.62 9.31
C GLN A 72 1.03 1.86 9.64
N VAL A 73 1.08 2.32 10.88
CA VAL A 73 0.27 3.44 11.36
C VAL A 73 0.97 4.75 11.04
N ILE A 74 0.61 5.22 9.92
CA ILE A 74 0.44 6.62 9.67
C ILE A 74 -0.95 6.94 10.23
N ASN A 75 -1.02 7.26 11.52
CA ASN A 75 -2.26 7.70 12.16
C ASN A 75 -2.64 9.08 11.61
N ALA A 76 -3.54 9.10 10.64
CA ALA A 76 -4.41 10.22 10.43
C ALA A 76 -5.63 10.10 11.35
N ASP A 77 -6.34 11.19 11.57
CA ASP A 77 -7.66 11.14 12.21
C ASP A 77 -8.52 10.07 11.54
N ARG A 78 -9.33 9.35 12.34
CA ARG A 78 -10.19 8.25 11.88
C ARG A 78 -11.14 8.64 10.74
N ASP A 79 -11.34 9.93 10.50
CA ASP A 79 -12.19 10.47 9.43
C ASP A 79 -11.41 10.79 8.13
N THR A 80 -10.11 10.44 8.05
CA THR A 80 -9.32 10.75 6.86
C THR A 80 -9.47 9.66 5.81
N ASP A 81 -10.22 9.97 4.76
CA ASP A 81 -10.30 9.19 3.52
C ASP A 81 -9.61 9.97 2.41
N CYS A 82 -8.46 9.49 1.96
CA CYS A 82 -7.74 10.11 0.87
C CYS A 82 -6.98 9.09 0.02
N ASP A 83 -6.71 9.49 -1.22
CA ASP A 83 -5.74 8.82 -2.07
C ASP A 83 -4.49 9.71 -2.20
N VAL A 84 -3.32 9.10 -2.12
CA VAL A 84 -2.04 9.79 -2.30
C VAL A 84 -1.41 9.32 -3.59
N VAL A 85 -1.21 10.24 -4.52
CA VAL A 85 -0.75 9.95 -5.88
C VAL A 85 0.63 10.55 -6.08
N ALA A 86 1.61 9.73 -6.39
CA ALA A 86 2.97 10.16 -6.68
C ALA A 86 3.53 9.46 -7.92
N GLY A 87 4.44 10.12 -8.60
CA GLY A 87 5.04 9.63 -9.84
C GLY A 87 6.54 9.53 -9.79
N ALA A 88 7.07 8.67 -10.66
CA ALA A 88 8.49 8.57 -10.97
C ALA A 88 8.69 8.39 -12.48
N THR A 89 9.77 9.00 -12.99
CA THR A 89 10.16 8.89 -14.40
C THR A 89 11.62 8.46 -14.48
N SER A 90 11.92 7.52 -15.36
CA SER A 90 13.29 7.09 -15.65
C SER A 90 13.38 6.62 -17.10
N ALA A 91 14.34 7.18 -17.85
CA ALA A 91 14.63 6.80 -19.24
C ALA A 91 13.37 6.79 -20.18
N GLY A 92 12.41 7.68 -19.95
CA GLY A 92 11.17 7.78 -20.72
C GLY A 92 10.05 6.82 -20.28
N ASP A 93 10.32 5.97 -19.31
CA ASP A 93 9.30 5.17 -18.65
C ASP A 93 8.74 5.91 -17.44
N HIS A 94 7.45 5.75 -17.19
CA HIS A 94 6.74 6.35 -16.07
C HIS A 94 6.09 5.30 -15.18
N CYS A 95 6.09 5.59 -13.88
CA CYS A 95 5.31 4.87 -12.90
C CYS A 95 4.52 5.86 -12.05
N VAL A 96 3.23 5.62 -11.90
CA VAL A 96 2.37 6.34 -10.96
C VAL A 96 1.94 5.36 -9.89
N ALA A 97 2.18 5.72 -8.63
CA ALA A 97 1.73 4.96 -7.48
C ALA A 97 0.54 5.70 -6.83
N VAL A 98 -0.49 4.94 -6.46
CA VAL A 98 -1.65 5.42 -5.71
C VAL A 98 -1.71 4.64 -4.40
N MET A 99 -1.54 5.33 -3.28
CA MET A 99 -1.72 4.79 -1.94
C MET A 99 -3.11 5.15 -1.45
N PHE A 100 -3.87 4.15 -1.02
CA PHE A 100 -5.24 4.30 -0.55
C PHE A 100 -5.26 4.42 0.97
N VAL A 101 -5.82 5.51 1.48
CA VAL A 101 -6.03 5.72 2.92
C VAL A 101 -7.53 5.80 3.17
N ARG A 102 -8.06 4.94 4.06
CA ARG A 102 -9.46 4.92 4.45
C ARG A 102 -9.56 4.82 5.98
N ALA A 103 -10.40 5.63 6.56
CA ALA A 103 -10.52 5.76 8.02
C ALA A 103 -9.14 5.98 8.69
N GLY A 104 -8.27 6.78 8.07
CA GLY A 104 -6.91 7.04 8.53
C GLY A 104 -5.93 5.87 8.38
N ARG A 105 -6.32 4.76 7.76
CA ARG A 105 -5.49 3.54 7.59
C ARG A 105 -5.03 3.38 6.15
N ASN A 106 -3.75 3.05 5.96
CA ASN A 106 -3.22 2.70 4.65
C ASN A 106 -3.70 1.29 4.25
N LEU A 107 -4.52 1.21 3.19
CA LEU A 107 -5.04 -0.04 2.63
C LEU A 107 -4.10 -0.68 1.61
N GLY A 108 -3.01 -0.01 1.26
CA GLY A 108 -2.03 -0.48 0.29
C GLY A 108 -1.76 0.52 -0.82
N THR A 109 -0.84 0.15 -1.72
CA THR A 109 -0.43 0.97 -2.86
C THR A 109 -0.54 0.16 -4.14
N THR A 110 -1.15 0.75 -5.16
CA THR A 110 -1.21 0.19 -6.52
C THR A 110 -0.34 1.01 -7.45
N THR A 111 0.36 0.36 -8.37
CA THR A 111 1.23 1.04 -9.34
C THR A 111 0.70 0.90 -10.77
N PHE A 112 0.81 1.99 -11.51
CA PHE A 112 0.39 2.12 -12.91
C PHE A 112 1.58 2.57 -13.75
N TYR A 113 1.57 2.20 -15.03
CA TYR A 113 2.67 2.50 -15.95
C TYR A 113 2.14 3.19 -17.20
N PRO A 114 1.84 4.51 -17.13
CA PRO A 114 1.39 5.28 -18.28
C PRO A 114 2.46 5.31 -19.39
N LYS A 115 2.02 5.28 -20.65
CA LYS A 115 2.91 5.44 -21.81
C LYS A 115 2.86 6.88 -22.29
N ALA A 116 3.87 7.66 -21.93
CA ALA A 116 3.98 9.06 -22.32
C ALA A 116 5.47 9.45 -22.49
N PRO A 117 6.18 8.92 -23.49
CA PRO A 117 7.63 8.92 -23.56
C PRO A 117 8.28 10.32 -23.59
N MET A 118 7.54 11.38 -23.91
CA MET A 118 8.05 12.75 -23.99
C MET A 118 7.52 13.67 -22.88
N ALA A 119 6.62 13.17 -22.01
CA ALA A 119 5.99 13.98 -20.98
C ALA A 119 6.84 14.06 -19.71
N GLY A 120 6.73 15.16 -18.97
CA GLY A 120 7.28 15.30 -17.63
C GLY A 120 6.45 14.54 -16.58
N THR A 121 7.03 14.31 -15.40
CA THR A 121 6.32 13.61 -14.32
C THR A 121 5.04 14.32 -13.90
N GLU A 122 5.05 15.67 -13.84
CA GLU A 122 3.88 16.47 -13.45
C GLU A 122 2.75 16.37 -14.48
N GLU A 123 3.09 16.42 -15.76
CA GLU A 123 2.13 16.26 -16.86
C GLU A 123 1.49 14.86 -16.85
N VAL A 124 2.30 13.82 -16.62
CA VAL A 124 1.80 12.45 -16.47
C VAL A 124 0.88 12.32 -15.28
N LEU A 125 1.21 12.95 -14.14
CA LEU A 125 0.37 12.94 -12.94
C LEU A 125 -0.96 13.65 -13.19
N ALA A 126 -0.96 14.82 -13.84
CA ALA A 126 -2.17 15.55 -14.18
C ALA A 126 -3.11 14.72 -15.06
N ALA A 127 -2.57 14.17 -16.14
CA ALA A 127 -3.33 13.33 -17.07
C ALA A 127 -3.84 12.04 -16.38
N PHE A 128 -3.02 11.42 -15.53
CA PHE A 128 -3.41 10.23 -14.79
C PHE A 128 -4.56 10.52 -13.83
N VAL A 129 -4.45 11.54 -12.98
CA VAL A 129 -5.48 11.94 -12.01
C VAL A 129 -6.80 12.19 -12.72
N ALA A 130 -6.79 12.98 -13.82
CA ALA A 130 -7.98 13.24 -14.60
C ALA A 130 -8.62 11.95 -15.12
N GLN A 131 -7.87 11.08 -15.78
CA GLN A 131 -8.41 9.86 -16.40
C GLN A 131 -8.85 8.81 -15.36
N TYR A 132 -8.10 8.67 -14.28
CA TYR A 132 -8.35 7.65 -13.25
C TYR A 132 -9.65 7.93 -12.49
N TYR A 133 -9.82 9.16 -12.00
CA TYR A 133 -10.99 9.53 -11.20
C TYR A 133 -12.22 9.89 -12.01
N LEU A 134 -12.07 10.30 -13.28
CA LEU A 134 -13.22 10.42 -14.19
C LEU A 134 -13.84 9.04 -14.54
N ARG A 135 -13.08 7.95 -14.47
CA ARG A 135 -13.58 6.59 -14.71
C ARG A 135 -13.97 5.87 -13.41
N GLY A 136 -13.22 6.10 -12.33
CA GLY A 136 -13.40 5.48 -11.04
C GLY A 136 -14.18 6.34 -10.02
N GLU A 137 -14.16 5.94 -8.77
CA GLU A 137 -14.68 6.72 -7.65
C GLU A 137 -13.56 7.59 -7.08
N ALA A 138 -13.85 8.86 -6.82
CA ALA A 138 -12.92 9.77 -6.17
C ALA A 138 -13.23 9.83 -4.66
N PRO A 139 -12.21 9.69 -3.78
CA PRO A 139 -12.37 9.92 -2.36
C PRO A 139 -12.57 11.42 -2.07
N PRO A 140 -12.98 11.78 -0.83
CA PRO A 140 -13.10 13.19 -0.43
C PRO A 140 -11.83 14.02 -0.61
N GLU A 141 -10.65 13.38 -0.62
CA GLU A 141 -9.38 14.07 -0.79
C GLU A 141 -8.41 13.27 -1.66
N ILE A 142 -7.78 13.96 -2.60
CA ILE A 142 -6.72 13.44 -3.48
C ILE A 142 -5.48 14.30 -3.27
N VAL A 143 -4.43 13.71 -2.70
CA VAL A 143 -3.15 14.36 -2.45
C VAL A 143 -2.19 13.98 -3.57
N VAL A 144 -1.73 14.95 -4.36
CA VAL A 144 -0.90 14.70 -5.54
C VAL A 144 0.50 15.27 -5.35
N ASP A 145 1.52 14.57 -5.82
CA ASP A 145 2.92 15.00 -5.78
C ASP A 145 3.30 15.99 -6.89
N ALA A 146 2.35 16.80 -7.28
CA ALA A 146 2.52 17.88 -8.26
C ALA A 146 1.56 19.02 -7.95
N GLU A 147 1.90 20.22 -8.37
CA GLU A 147 0.97 21.36 -8.43
C GLU A 147 0.19 21.24 -9.74
N LEU A 148 -1.09 20.93 -9.66
CA LEU A 148 -1.95 20.83 -10.83
C LEU A 148 -2.61 22.16 -11.10
N GLU A 149 -2.39 22.73 -12.29
CA GLU A 149 -2.98 24.03 -12.70
C GLU A 149 -4.51 23.97 -12.68
N ASP A 150 -5.08 22.83 -13.09
CA ASP A 150 -6.53 22.62 -13.18
C ASP A 150 -7.12 21.89 -11.95
N ALA A 151 -6.46 21.91 -10.78
CA ALA A 151 -6.88 21.18 -9.59
C ALA A 151 -8.34 21.47 -9.18
N ASP A 152 -8.75 22.74 -9.22
CA ASP A 152 -10.11 23.16 -8.88
C ASP A 152 -11.16 22.66 -9.88
N VAL A 153 -10.82 22.66 -11.19
CA VAL A 153 -11.69 22.17 -12.25
C VAL A 153 -11.88 20.66 -12.12
N LEU A 154 -10.78 19.93 -11.89
CA LEU A 154 -10.83 18.49 -11.65
C LEU A 154 -11.63 18.16 -10.38
N ALA A 155 -11.42 18.89 -9.29
CA ALA A 155 -12.16 18.73 -8.05
C ALA A 155 -13.67 18.91 -8.24
N ALA A 156 -14.08 19.94 -9.00
CA ALA A 156 -15.47 20.19 -9.33
C ALA A 156 -16.09 19.06 -10.16
N ALA A 157 -15.39 18.59 -11.21
CA ALA A 157 -15.84 17.49 -12.05
C ALA A 157 -15.97 16.17 -11.27
N PHE A 158 -15.03 15.90 -10.35
CA PHE A 158 -15.11 14.71 -9.49
C PHE A 158 -16.26 14.82 -8.49
N ALA A 159 -16.48 16.02 -7.90
CA ALA A 159 -17.57 16.25 -6.97
C ALA A 159 -18.94 16.09 -7.63
N GLU A 160 -19.12 16.57 -8.86
CA GLU A 160 -20.36 16.38 -9.63
C GLU A 160 -20.66 14.89 -9.85
N LYS A 161 -19.63 14.12 -10.17
CA LYS A 161 -19.77 12.68 -10.42
C LYS A 161 -20.05 11.87 -9.17
N THR A 162 -19.39 12.18 -8.04
CA THR A 162 -19.45 11.39 -6.82
C THR A 162 -20.57 11.81 -5.86
N GLY A 163 -21.12 13.02 -6.07
CA GLY A 163 -22.16 13.58 -5.20
C GLY A 163 -21.65 14.10 -3.84
N HIS A 164 -20.31 14.16 -3.65
CA HIS A 164 -19.69 14.75 -2.45
C HIS A 164 -18.53 15.66 -2.85
N LYS A 165 -18.14 16.52 -1.91
CA LYS A 165 -17.00 17.43 -2.12
C LYS A 165 -15.70 16.65 -2.27
N VAL A 166 -14.93 16.93 -3.30
CA VAL A 166 -13.59 16.38 -3.52
C VAL A 166 -12.57 17.52 -3.45
N LEU A 167 -11.45 17.30 -2.78
CA LEU A 167 -10.32 18.21 -2.72
C LEU A 167 -9.13 17.58 -3.45
N VAL A 168 -8.55 18.30 -4.41
CA VAL A 168 -7.34 17.88 -5.12
C VAL A 168 -6.24 18.90 -4.82
N HIS A 169 -5.15 18.46 -4.21
CA HIS A 169 -4.07 19.39 -3.85
C HIS A 169 -2.73 18.68 -3.60
N ARG A 170 -1.65 19.48 -3.54
CA ARG A 170 -0.35 19.02 -3.04
C ARG A 170 -0.22 19.33 -1.56
N ALA A 171 0.16 18.32 -0.76
CA ALA A 171 0.45 18.54 0.66
C ALA A 171 1.80 19.25 0.83
N ARG A 172 1.84 20.30 1.66
CA ARG A 172 3.04 21.10 1.93
C ARG A 172 3.62 20.85 3.33
N ARG A 173 2.88 20.24 4.26
CA ARG A 173 3.28 20.01 5.65
C ARG A 173 2.52 18.83 6.27
N GLY A 174 3.07 18.32 7.37
CA GLY A 174 2.42 17.30 8.17
C GLY A 174 2.52 15.89 7.61
N LEU A 175 1.60 15.03 8.05
CA LEU A 175 1.61 13.60 7.78
C LEU A 175 1.47 13.27 6.29
N LYS A 176 0.67 14.05 5.56
CA LYS A 176 0.43 13.85 4.12
C LYS A 176 1.68 14.04 3.28
N VAL A 177 2.64 14.87 3.71
CA VAL A 177 3.95 14.99 3.05
C VAL A 177 4.73 13.69 3.17
N ARG A 178 4.73 13.05 4.34
CA ARG A 178 5.36 11.74 4.54
C ARG A 178 4.71 10.65 3.69
N TRP A 179 3.39 10.73 3.52
CA TRP A 179 2.68 9.81 2.62
C TRP A 179 3.07 10.02 1.17
N LEU A 180 3.24 11.27 0.72
CA LEU A 180 3.75 11.57 -0.61
C LEU A 180 5.17 11.01 -0.80
N GLU A 181 6.06 11.21 0.16
CA GLU A 181 7.43 10.67 0.12
C GLU A 181 7.42 9.14 0.01
N LEU A 182 6.66 8.45 0.85
CA LEU A 182 6.53 7.00 0.82
C LEU A 182 5.93 6.50 -0.52
N THR A 183 4.90 7.18 -1.03
CA THR A 183 4.27 6.82 -2.30
C THR A 183 5.22 7.05 -3.47
N ARG A 184 6.02 8.12 -3.43
CA ARG A 184 7.07 8.40 -4.42
C ARG A 184 8.16 7.33 -4.40
N GLU A 185 8.62 6.92 -3.22
CA GLU A 185 9.59 5.83 -3.08
C GLU A 185 9.04 4.52 -3.65
N ASN A 186 7.76 4.21 -3.42
CA ASN A 186 7.10 3.04 -4.00
C ASN A 186 7.07 3.12 -5.53
N ALA A 187 6.75 4.28 -6.11
CA ALA A 187 6.78 4.49 -7.55
C ALA A 187 8.20 4.31 -8.14
N GLN A 188 9.21 4.87 -7.47
CA GLN A 188 10.62 4.73 -7.89
C GLN A 188 11.10 3.28 -7.82
N ASN A 189 10.77 2.56 -6.75
CA ASN A 189 11.14 1.17 -6.58
C ASN A 189 10.47 0.28 -7.64
N ALA A 190 9.17 0.47 -7.87
CA ALA A 190 8.42 -0.26 -8.89
C ALA A 190 8.96 0.01 -10.29
N LEU A 191 9.32 1.26 -10.61
CA LEU A 191 9.91 1.62 -11.88
C LEU A 191 11.30 0.97 -12.07
N ARG A 192 12.16 1.02 -11.04
CA ARG A 192 13.48 0.36 -11.07
C ARG A 192 13.36 -1.13 -11.33
N MET A 193 12.46 -1.81 -10.63
CA MET A 193 12.21 -3.25 -10.83
C MET A 193 11.72 -3.56 -12.25
N ARG A 194 10.81 -2.72 -12.79
CA ARG A 194 10.30 -2.88 -14.14
C ARG A 194 11.39 -2.71 -15.21
N VAL A 195 12.20 -1.65 -15.10
CA VAL A 195 13.31 -1.39 -16.01
C VAL A 195 14.34 -2.52 -15.97
N ALA A 196 14.71 -2.99 -14.77
CA ALA A 196 15.62 -4.13 -14.61
C ALA A 196 15.09 -5.41 -15.25
N THR A 197 13.78 -5.68 -15.12
CA THR A 197 13.15 -6.85 -15.74
C THR A 197 13.13 -6.73 -17.26
N HIS A 198 12.83 -5.54 -17.81
CA HIS A 198 12.81 -5.33 -19.26
C HIS A 198 14.19 -5.44 -19.89
N SER A 199 15.24 -4.89 -19.23
CA SER A 199 16.62 -5.03 -19.70
C SER A 199 17.08 -6.49 -19.68
N GLY A 200 16.79 -7.24 -18.61
CA GLY A 200 17.10 -8.67 -18.51
C GLY A 200 16.43 -9.51 -19.61
N ILE A 201 15.16 -9.24 -19.93
CA ILE A 201 14.45 -9.93 -21.02
C ILE A 201 15.06 -9.57 -22.38
N ALA A 202 15.42 -8.30 -22.62
CA ALA A 202 16.05 -7.87 -23.86
C ALA A 202 17.42 -8.52 -24.07
N ASP A 203 18.23 -8.64 -23.01
CA ASP A 203 19.52 -9.32 -23.04
C ASP A 203 19.35 -10.84 -23.32
N GLN A 204 18.38 -11.50 -22.66
CA GLN A 204 18.07 -12.90 -22.92
C GLN A 204 17.61 -13.13 -24.36
N LEU A 205 16.74 -12.27 -24.91
CA LEU A 205 16.31 -12.35 -26.30
C LEU A 205 17.48 -12.14 -27.28
N ALA A 206 18.39 -11.23 -26.99
CA ALA A 206 19.59 -11.01 -27.79
C ALA A 206 20.53 -12.23 -27.76
N ASP A 207 20.65 -12.92 -26.61
CA ASP A 207 21.43 -14.14 -26.47
C ASP A 207 20.81 -15.29 -27.28
N VAL A 208 19.48 -15.46 -27.19
CA VAL A 208 18.73 -16.47 -28.01
C VAL A 208 18.87 -16.12 -29.48
N GLY A 209 18.74 -14.86 -29.89
CA GLY A 209 18.94 -14.42 -31.28
C GLY A 209 20.34 -14.77 -31.80
N ARG A 210 21.39 -14.55 -30.99
CA ARG A 210 22.78 -14.93 -31.32
C ARG A 210 22.93 -16.45 -31.45
N ALA A 211 22.35 -17.20 -30.54
CA ALA A 211 22.40 -18.68 -30.59
C ALA A 211 21.68 -19.27 -31.79
N LEU A 212 20.60 -18.62 -32.25
CA LEU A 212 19.80 -19.04 -33.43
C LEU A 212 20.29 -18.42 -34.74
N GLY A 213 21.34 -17.60 -34.76
CA GLY A 213 21.84 -16.89 -35.93
C GLY A 213 20.85 -15.89 -36.56
N THR A 214 19.88 -15.41 -35.78
CA THR A 214 18.89 -14.42 -36.24
C THR A 214 19.29 -13.03 -35.81
N ALA A 215 19.00 -11.99 -36.64
CA ALA A 215 19.27 -10.60 -36.26
C ALA A 215 18.40 -10.20 -35.06
N PRO A 216 18.92 -9.41 -34.10
CA PRO A 216 18.13 -8.94 -32.98
C PRO A 216 16.92 -8.11 -33.48
N PRO A 217 15.77 -8.18 -32.79
CA PRO A 217 14.61 -7.39 -33.14
C PRO A 217 14.95 -5.90 -33.08
N LYS A 218 14.62 -5.16 -34.13
CA LYS A 218 14.77 -3.69 -34.15
C LYS A 218 13.90 -3.07 -33.07
N ARG A 219 14.49 -2.15 -32.28
CA ARG A 219 13.77 -1.33 -31.28
C ARG A 219 12.68 -0.46 -31.92
#